data_993df4e66b1a84290d82d7fa363516e0
#
_entry.id   993df4e66b1a84290d82d7fa363516e0
#
_cell.length_a   1.000
_cell.length_b   1.000
_cell.length_c   1.000
_cell.angle_alpha   90.00
_cell.angle_beta   90.00
_cell.angle_gamma   90.00
#
_symmetry.space_group_name_H-M   'P 1'
#
loop_
_entity.id
_entity.type
_entity.pdbx_description
1 polymer ?
#
loop_
_entity_poly.entity_id
_entity_poly.type
_entity_poly.pdbx_seq_one_letter_code
_entity_poly.pdbx_strand_id
1 'polypeptide(L)'
;MTIRLRPVVVTVFAVLLLASAAYADVLSVEVTERVRVEDAGFGDTGAYEQIVGTITFGIDPDHPRNQVIVNLDRAPRNAQGLVEATGDLLILAPADPARGNGVVLLDIANRGRLTALGFNRGGSGPYGDGFLMREGYTVVWVGWEFDVADDVPIALEVPSVDGMPVGGLGFATVRDTAAWIKYDDDSLVSADHLLSFGSSQSGRYLRTFLYLGFNTDTEGRQVFDGMIPHIAGASRLDLNQPGATPVSLGMFDATSFPFADAAMRDPLSGVVDGTLGNDRSRDNQPRILYTNTGVEYWGGGRVATLVHATPDGTEDIELQDNVRFYFMAGTQHGPGRFPPTQARNSQELGNPTDYWWNMRALLTTLTDWVVDGVAPPPSRYPRFADGNLVPPRQVAFPAIPDVRSPSDRTGGERMPNPWLPDGADGGAELPMLIPQVDADGNEVAGIRHPEVEVPLATYTGWNFTNPDAGDPDTLVALAGSYIPFPATRAERARTNDPRRSVEERYSSRDDFLSRVESAGRTLIAQRYLLEDDLDPILERAGEHWDLLMGGN
;
A
#
# COMPACT_ATOMS: atom_id res chain seq x y z
N MET A 1 -36.06 -4.42 -2.83
CA MET A 1 -36.51 -5.80 -2.54
C MET A 1 -35.49 -6.35 -1.55
N THR A 2 -35.86 -6.33 -0.28
CA THR A 2 -34.90 -6.57 0.81
C THR A 2 -34.90 -8.07 1.11
N ILE A 3 -33.81 -8.75 0.77
CA ILE A 3 -33.62 -10.16 1.08
C ILE A 3 -33.10 -10.22 2.53
N ARG A 4 -33.93 -10.73 3.43
CA ARG A 4 -33.54 -11.07 4.79
C ARG A 4 -32.93 -12.47 4.79
N LEU A 5 -31.61 -12.55 4.91
CA LEU A 5 -30.89 -13.78 5.28
C LEU A 5 -31.20 -14.08 6.76
N ARG A 6 -31.61 -15.31 7.07
CA ARG A 6 -31.76 -15.80 8.44
C ARG A 6 -30.45 -16.47 8.83
N PRO A 7 -29.71 -15.94 9.82
CA PRO A 7 -28.53 -16.64 10.32
C PRO A 7 -28.94 -17.82 11.19
N VAL A 8 -28.28 -18.94 11.01
CA VAL A 8 -28.26 -20.02 12.01
C VAL A 8 -27.10 -19.65 12.93
N VAL A 9 -27.43 -19.03 14.07
CA VAL A 9 -26.46 -18.69 15.11
C VAL A 9 -26.23 -19.94 15.96
N VAL A 10 -25.01 -20.47 15.92
CA VAL A 10 -24.53 -21.44 16.92
C VAL A 10 -23.57 -20.67 17.82
N THR A 11 -24.08 -20.22 18.97
CA THR A 11 -23.27 -19.54 19.99
C THR A 11 -22.60 -20.64 20.83
N VAL A 12 -21.29 -20.77 20.70
CA VAL A 12 -20.48 -21.58 21.62
C VAL A 12 -19.60 -20.62 22.42
N PHE A 13 -19.95 -20.41 23.70
CA PHE A 13 -19.09 -19.74 24.65
C PHE A 13 -18.02 -20.72 25.13
N ALA A 14 -16.77 -20.49 24.78
CA ALA A 14 -15.63 -21.12 25.42
C ALA A 14 -14.71 -20.03 25.99
N VAL A 15 -14.77 -19.84 27.30
CA VAL A 15 -13.76 -19.05 28.02
C VAL A 15 -12.61 -20.00 28.33
N LEU A 16 -11.51 -19.87 27.58
CA LEU A 16 -10.25 -20.53 27.90
C LEU A 16 -9.43 -19.61 28.80
N LEU A 17 -9.39 -19.93 30.09
CA LEU A 17 -8.43 -19.37 31.03
C LEU A 17 -7.14 -20.17 30.94
N LEU A 18 -6.14 -19.63 30.30
CA LEU A 18 -4.78 -20.18 30.26
C LEU A 18 -3.92 -19.45 31.27
N ALA A 19 -3.47 -20.17 32.29
CA ALA A 19 -2.37 -19.74 33.16
C ALA A 19 -1.06 -20.33 32.58
N SER A 20 -0.36 -19.56 31.74
CA SER A 20 1.02 -19.84 31.40
C SER A 20 1.97 -18.83 32.03
N ALA A 21 3.11 -19.29 32.49
CA ALA A 21 4.11 -18.48 33.15
C ALA A 21 4.70 -17.43 32.20
N ALA A 22 4.63 -16.17 32.62
CA ALA A 22 5.49 -15.03 32.30
C ALA A 22 6.07 -14.96 30.88
N TYR A 23 5.38 -14.32 29.96
CA TYR A 23 5.74 -13.59 28.74
C TYR A 23 4.64 -13.71 27.66
N ALA A 24 3.36 -13.78 28.04
CA ALA A 24 2.30 -13.81 27.06
C ALA A 24 1.96 -12.36 26.64
N ASP A 25 2.40 -11.96 25.47
CA ASP A 25 2.01 -10.67 24.88
C ASP A 25 0.50 -10.66 24.52
N VAL A 26 -0.11 -11.83 24.29
CA VAL A 26 -1.57 -12.03 24.16
C VAL A 26 -2.17 -12.61 25.43
N LEU A 27 -3.04 -11.84 26.10
CA LEU A 27 -3.70 -12.25 27.36
C LEU A 27 -4.97 -13.07 27.11
N SER A 28 -5.75 -12.72 26.12
CA SER A 28 -6.99 -13.44 25.77
C SER A 28 -7.46 -13.13 24.36
N VAL A 29 -8.17 -14.09 23.77
CA VAL A 29 -8.92 -13.93 22.53
C VAL A 29 -10.35 -14.33 22.78
N GLU A 30 -11.31 -13.45 22.46
CA GLU A 30 -12.74 -13.71 22.56
C GLU A 30 -13.34 -13.75 21.14
N VAL A 31 -13.81 -14.94 20.72
CA VAL A 31 -14.50 -15.12 19.45
C VAL A 31 -15.97 -14.82 19.64
N THR A 32 -16.48 -13.80 18.95
CA THR A 32 -17.90 -13.39 19.01
C THR A 32 -18.72 -14.00 17.89
N GLU A 33 -18.09 -14.27 16.73
CA GLU A 33 -18.77 -14.84 15.57
C GLU A 33 -17.83 -15.76 14.78
N ARG A 34 -18.37 -16.89 14.27
CA ARG A 34 -17.70 -17.76 13.31
C ARG A 34 -18.73 -18.19 12.28
N VAL A 35 -18.53 -17.75 11.03
CA VAL A 35 -19.47 -18.01 9.94
C VAL A 35 -18.73 -18.55 8.73
N ARG A 36 -19.39 -19.48 8.03
CA ARG A 36 -18.90 -19.99 6.75
C ARG A 36 -19.17 -18.97 5.65
N VAL A 37 -18.12 -18.69 4.86
CA VAL A 37 -18.16 -17.75 3.75
C VAL A 37 -18.37 -18.53 2.46
N GLU A 38 -19.42 -18.17 1.73
CA GLU A 38 -19.83 -18.76 0.45
C GLU A 38 -19.93 -20.29 0.43
N ASP A 39 -21.14 -20.80 0.26
CA ASP A 39 -21.41 -22.24 0.25
C ASP A 39 -20.73 -23.00 -0.91
N ALA A 40 -20.46 -22.32 -2.03
CA ALA A 40 -19.81 -22.89 -3.21
C ALA A 40 -18.28 -23.06 -3.06
N GLY A 41 -17.66 -22.36 -2.10
CA GLY A 41 -16.22 -22.36 -1.88
C GLY A 41 -15.42 -21.63 -2.96
N PHE A 42 -14.10 -21.62 -2.79
CA PHE A 42 -13.14 -20.92 -3.63
C PHE A 42 -12.18 -21.91 -4.31
N GLY A 43 -12.53 -22.36 -5.51
CA GLY A 43 -11.71 -23.28 -6.28
C GLY A 43 -11.31 -24.53 -5.49
N ASP A 44 -10.06 -24.95 -5.63
CA ASP A 44 -9.51 -26.14 -4.96
C ASP A 44 -9.33 -25.95 -3.44
N THR A 45 -9.22 -24.73 -2.94
CA THR A 45 -9.14 -24.43 -1.51
C THR A 45 -10.46 -24.73 -0.80
N GLY A 46 -11.60 -24.58 -1.49
CA GLY A 46 -12.93 -24.88 -0.95
C GLY A 46 -13.49 -23.76 -0.10
N ALA A 47 -14.23 -24.12 0.95
CA ALA A 47 -14.92 -23.16 1.80
C ALA A 47 -13.95 -22.39 2.71
N TYR A 48 -14.33 -21.15 3.03
CA TYR A 48 -13.67 -20.32 4.04
C TYR A 48 -14.56 -20.13 5.26
N GLU A 49 -13.92 -19.80 6.37
CA GLU A 49 -14.59 -19.30 7.57
C GLU A 49 -14.13 -17.87 7.85
N GLN A 50 -15.08 -17.04 8.24
CA GLN A 50 -14.81 -15.73 8.85
C GLN A 50 -14.96 -15.88 10.35
N ILE A 51 -13.93 -15.47 11.09
CA ILE A 51 -13.88 -15.44 12.54
C ILE A 51 -13.78 -14.00 12.96
N VAL A 52 -14.71 -13.53 13.79
CA VAL A 52 -14.75 -12.18 14.35
C VAL A 52 -14.61 -12.26 15.84
N GLY A 53 -13.84 -11.38 16.43
CA GLY A 53 -13.63 -11.33 17.86
C GLY A 53 -12.83 -10.14 18.32
N THR A 54 -12.32 -10.22 19.53
CA THR A 54 -11.40 -9.25 20.11
C THR A 54 -10.17 -9.98 20.67
N ILE A 55 -9.05 -9.29 20.69
CA ILE A 55 -7.78 -9.76 21.21
C ILE A 55 -7.25 -8.75 22.22
N THR A 56 -6.93 -9.20 23.45
CA THR A 56 -6.38 -8.37 24.51
C THR A 56 -4.91 -8.69 24.72
N PHE A 57 -4.11 -7.64 24.74
CA PHE A 57 -2.66 -7.71 24.90
C PHE A 57 -2.23 -7.23 26.27
N GLY A 58 -1.14 -7.79 26.78
CA GLY A 58 -0.46 -7.37 27.99
C GLY A 58 0.98 -7.00 27.69
N ILE A 59 1.25 -5.71 27.53
CA ILE A 59 2.55 -5.20 27.13
C ILE A 59 3.38 -4.89 28.36
N ASP A 60 4.55 -5.56 28.51
CA ASP A 60 5.48 -5.30 29.60
C ASP A 60 6.26 -3.99 29.33
N PRO A 61 6.01 -2.91 30.10
CA PRO A 61 6.69 -1.63 29.90
C PRO A 61 8.17 -1.65 30.28
N ASP A 62 8.60 -2.64 31.05
CA ASP A 62 9.99 -2.76 31.49
C ASP A 62 10.83 -3.60 30.52
N HIS A 63 10.20 -4.28 29.55
CA HIS A 63 10.90 -5.06 28.52
C HIS A 63 11.65 -4.14 27.55
N PRO A 64 12.95 -4.42 27.26
CA PRO A 64 13.78 -3.52 26.43
C PRO A 64 13.21 -3.19 25.05
N ARG A 65 12.53 -4.14 24.39
CA ARG A 65 11.92 -3.93 23.06
C ARG A 65 10.67 -3.06 23.09
N ASN A 66 10.03 -2.92 24.24
CA ASN A 66 8.83 -2.08 24.43
C ASN A 66 9.19 -0.65 24.86
N GLN A 67 10.43 -0.40 25.34
CA GLN A 67 10.86 0.93 25.79
C GLN A 67 10.89 1.99 24.68
N VAL A 68 10.80 1.57 23.42
CA VAL A 68 10.65 2.49 22.28
C VAL A 68 9.27 3.14 22.25
N ILE A 69 8.26 2.55 22.91
CA ILE A 69 6.89 3.07 22.96
C ILE A 69 6.83 4.25 23.91
N VAL A 70 6.52 5.41 23.36
CA VAL A 70 6.48 6.68 24.12
C VAL A 70 5.36 6.65 25.17
N ASN A 71 5.68 7.05 26.41
CA ASN A 71 4.80 7.07 27.58
C ASN A 71 4.31 5.69 28.08
N LEU A 72 4.83 4.59 27.56
CA LEU A 72 4.43 3.25 28.02
C LEU A 72 4.74 3.03 29.50
N ASP A 73 5.88 3.52 29.98
CA ASP A 73 6.34 3.44 31.37
C ASP A 73 5.39 4.15 32.37
N ARG A 74 4.63 5.14 31.87
CA ARG A 74 3.68 5.95 32.65
C ARG A 74 2.23 5.49 32.50
N ALA A 75 1.95 4.55 31.58
CA ALA A 75 0.61 4.06 31.33
C ALA A 75 0.06 3.26 32.52
N PRO A 76 -1.27 3.21 32.71
CA PRO A 76 -1.89 2.35 33.71
C PRO A 76 -1.50 0.89 33.52
N ARG A 77 -1.14 0.22 34.63
CA ARG A 77 -0.76 -1.20 34.65
C ARG A 77 -1.83 -2.04 35.31
N ASN A 78 -2.08 -3.23 34.82
CA ASN A 78 -2.93 -4.24 35.44
C ASN A 78 -2.27 -4.87 36.67
N ALA A 79 -2.94 -5.87 37.30
CA ALA A 79 -2.44 -6.54 38.49
C ALA A 79 -1.14 -7.33 38.26
N GLN A 80 -0.81 -7.66 37.03
CA GLN A 80 0.43 -8.33 36.64
C GLN A 80 1.54 -7.33 36.30
N GLY A 81 1.28 -6.02 36.35
CA GLY A 81 2.24 -4.98 36.00
C GLY A 81 2.30 -4.63 34.50
N LEU A 82 1.42 -5.21 33.68
CA LEU A 82 1.37 -5.03 32.24
C LEU A 82 0.46 -3.88 31.84
N VAL A 83 0.74 -3.22 30.75
CA VAL A 83 -0.15 -2.23 30.10
C VAL A 83 -1.06 -2.97 29.14
N GLU A 84 -2.37 -2.80 29.28
CA GLU A 84 -3.36 -3.48 28.44
C GLU A 84 -3.78 -2.64 27.24
N ALA A 85 -3.99 -3.33 26.11
CA ALA A 85 -4.66 -2.81 24.92
C ALA A 85 -5.59 -3.89 24.38
N THR A 86 -6.74 -3.50 23.82
CA THR A 86 -7.71 -4.45 23.24
C THR A 86 -8.05 -4.03 21.83
N GLY A 87 -7.85 -4.94 20.87
CA GLY A 87 -8.12 -4.70 19.45
C GLY A 87 -9.20 -5.63 18.91
N ASP A 88 -9.94 -5.15 17.90
CA ASP A 88 -10.75 -6.03 17.07
C ASP A 88 -9.86 -7.02 16.33
N LEU A 89 -10.37 -8.23 16.15
CA LEU A 89 -9.73 -9.32 15.40
C LEU A 89 -10.69 -9.86 14.36
N LEU A 90 -10.25 -9.91 13.10
CA LEU A 90 -10.98 -10.55 12.02
C LEU A 90 -10.04 -11.48 11.26
N ILE A 91 -10.49 -12.71 11.01
CA ILE A 91 -9.73 -13.74 10.29
C ILE A 91 -10.62 -14.31 9.18
N LEU A 92 -10.06 -14.40 7.98
CA LEU A 92 -10.59 -15.20 6.87
C LEU A 92 -9.62 -16.35 6.63
N ALA A 93 -10.06 -17.58 6.91
CA ALA A 93 -9.21 -18.77 6.79
C ALA A 93 -9.90 -19.91 6.03
N PRO A 94 -9.14 -20.78 5.33
CA PRO A 94 -9.68 -22.02 4.81
C PRO A 94 -10.38 -22.80 5.92
N ALA A 95 -11.61 -23.26 5.67
CA ALA A 95 -12.37 -24.09 6.63
C ALA A 95 -11.68 -25.44 6.90
N ASP A 96 -10.89 -25.91 5.96
CA ASP A 96 -9.94 -27.01 6.13
C ASP A 96 -8.51 -26.43 5.98
N PRO A 97 -7.77 -26.23 7.08
CA PRO A 97 -6.42 -25.66 7.04
C PRO A 97 -5.45 -26.40 6.12
N ALA A 98 -5.62 -27.71 5.93
CA ALA A 98 -4.77 -28.49 5.04
C ALA A 98 -4.92 -28.13 3.55
N ARG A 99 -5.94 -27.36 3.19
CA ARG A 99 -6.18 -26.85 1.84
C ARG A 99 -5.71 -25.43 1.62
N GLY A 100 -5.22 -24.76 2.66
CA GLY A 100 -4.53 -23.49 2.57
C GLY A 100 -3.11 -23.64 2.03
N ASN A 101 -2.48 -22.52 1.69
CA ASN A 101 -1.10 -22.48 1.20
C ASN A 101 -0.05 -22.35 2.33
N GLY A 102 -0.46 -22.40 3.61
CA GLY A 102 0.44 -22.25 4.77
C GLY A 102 0.90 -20.81 5.03
N VAL A 103 0.41 -19.84 4.26
CA VAL A 103 0.79 -18.42 4.37
C VAL A 103 -0.34 -17.62 4.99
N VAL A 104 -0.02 -16.85 6.02
CA VAL A 104 -0.90 -15.82 6.57
C VAL A 104 -0.51 -14.47 6.02
N LEU A 105 -1.48 -13.73 5.48
CA LEU A 105 -1.36 -12.33 5.09
C LEU A 105 -2.02 -11.46 6.16
N LEU A 106 -1.23 -10.80 7.00
CA LEU A 106 -1.72 -9.81 7.96
C LEU A 106 -1.81 -8.45 7.26
N ASP A 107 -3.05 -8.00 7.00
CA ASP A 107 -3.33 -6.69 6.41
C ASP A 107 -3.40 -5.63 7.50
N ILE A 108 -2.59 -4.61 7.39
CA ILE A 108 -2.64 -3.43 8.25
C ILE A 108 -3.84 -2.59 7.80
N ALA A 109 -4.93 -2.70 8.54
CA ALA A 109 -6.17 -1.99 8.23
C ALA A 109 -5.92 -0.48 8.03
N ASN A 110 -6.53 0.12 7.00
CA ASN A 110 -6.38 1.55 6.73
C ASN A 110 -7.63 2.29 7.22
N ARG A 111 -7.52 3.04 8.31
CA ARG A 111 -8.67 3.66 9.01
C ARG A 111 -9.75 2.63 9.31
N GLY A 112 -9.34 1.49 9.85
CA GLY A 112 -10.22 0.36 10.17
C GLY A 112 -10.75 -0.42 8.97
N ARG A 113 -10.33 -0.11 7.72
CA ARG A 113 -10.82 -0.76 6.49
C ARG A 113 -9.89 -1.87 6.01
N LEU A 114 -10.48 -2.92 5.44
CA LEU A 114 -9.82 -4.15 5.00
C LEU A 114 -9.22 -3.98 3.60
N THR A 115 -7.99 -3.49 3.51
CA THR A 115 -7.38 -3.09 2.23
C THR A 115 -6.86 -4.24 1.39
N ALA A 116 -6.46 -5.37 2.00
CA ALA A 116 -6.02 -6.55 1.27
C ALA A 116 -7.12 -7.15 0.37
N LEU A 117 -8.40 -6.93 0.66
CA LEU A 117 -9.48 -7.34 -0.23
C LEU A 117 -9.42 -6.68 -1.61
N GLY A 118 -8.62 -5.63 -1.78
CA GLY A 118 -8.28 -5.05 -3.09
C GLY A 118 -7.58 -6.02 -4.05
N PHE A 119 -6.92 -7.07 -3.56
CA PHE A 119 -6.37 -8.15 -4.38
C PHE A 119 -7.47 -9.00 -5.05
N ASN A 120 -8.66 -9.06 -4.51
CA ASN A 120 -9.81 -9.73 -5.11
C ASN A 120 -10.47 -8.78 -6.11
N ARG A 121 -10.14 -8.90 -7.39
CA ARG A 121 -10.63 -8.02 -8.47
C ARG A 121 -11.83 -8.66 -9.15
N GLY A 122 -12.67 -7.81 -9.76
CA GLY A 122 -13.85 -8.32 -10.47
C GLY A 122 -14.92 -8.91 -9.53
N GLY A 123 -15.91 -9.59 -10.11
CA GLY A 123 -16.98 -10.22 -9.34
C GLY A 123 -17.98 -9.24 -8.71
N SER A 124 -19.04 -9.80 -8.13
CA SER A 124 -20.05 -9.06 -7.38
C SER A 124 -20.09 -9.60 -5.95
N GLY A 125 -19.81 -8.77 -4.97
CA GLY A 125 -19.84 -9.17 -3.57
C GLY A 125 -18.61 -8.70 -2.78
N PRO A 126 -18.57 -8.98 -1.47
CA PRO A 126 -17.52 -8.46 -0.59
C PRO A 126 -16.13 -9.07 -0.86
N TYR A 127 -16.09 -10.22 -1.53
CA TYR A 127 -14.84 -10.95 -1.80
C TYR A 127 -14.38 -10.89 -3.26
N GLY A 128 -15.03 -10.07 -4.11
CA GLY A 128 -14.69 -9.94 -5.51
C GLY A 128 -14.66 -11.29 -6.24
N ASP A 129 -13.60 -11.57 -6.99
CA ASP A 129 -13.36 -12.86 -7.66
C ASP A 129 -12.71 -13.93 -6.74
N GLY A 130 -12.45 -13.58 -5.48
CA GLY A 130 -11.91 -14.51 -4.49
C GLY A 130 -10.44 -14.91 -4.71
N PHE A 131 -9.63 -14.11 -5.36
CA PHE A 131 -8.22 -14.43 -5.63
C PHE A 131 -7.47 -14.91 -4.38
N LEU A 132 -7.46 -14.12 -3.29
CA LEU A 132 -6.76 -14.50 -2.05
C LEU A 132 -7.20 -15.86 -1.52
N MET A 133 -8.49 -16.17 -1.63
CA MET A 133 -9.06 -17.41 -1.15
C MET A 133 -8.79 -18.58 -2.09
N ARG A 134 -8.81 -18.35 -3.42
CA ARG A 134 -8.43 -19.40 -4.40
C ARG A 134 -6.96 -19.79 -4.26
N GLU A 135 -6.10 -18.80 -3.97
CA GLU A 135 -4.67 -19.04 -3.71
C GLU A 135 -4.39 -19.60 -2.31
N GLY A 136 -5.41 -19.79 -1.47
CA GLY A 136 -5.30 -20.46 -0.18
C GLY A 136 -4.73 -19.62 0.96
N TYR A 137 -4.68 -18.29 0.84
CA TYR A 137 -4.21 -17.42 1.93
C TYR A 137 -5.17 -17.42 3.11
N THR A 138 -4.64 -17.47 4.32
CA THR A 138 -5.34 -16.97 5.50
C THR A 138 -5.09 -15.47 5.61
N VAL A 139 -6.16 -14.67 5.74
CA VAL A 139 -6.04 -13.21 5.87
C VAL A 139 -6.46 -12.78 7.25
N VAL A 140 -5.62 -11.96 7.91
CA VAL A 140 -5.85 -11.52 9.30
C VAL A 140 -5.81 -10.00 9.37
N TRP A 141 -6.72 -9.43 10.15
CA TRP A 141 -6.75 -8.01 10.54
C TRP A 141 -6.83 -7.92 12.06
N VAL A 142 -6.03 -7.01 12.61
CA VAL A 142 -6.03 -6.71 14.04
C VAL A 142 -6.03 -5.20 14.27
N GLY A 143 -6.64 -4.74 15.36
CA GLY A 143 -6.66 -3.35 15.75
C GLY A 143 -5.25 -2.80 16.03
N TRP A 144 -4.91 -1.69 15.35
CA TRP A 144 -3.69 -0.91 15.57
C TRP A 144 -3.97 0.61 15.66
N GLU A 145 -5.08 1.04 15.10
CA GLU A 145 -5.55 2.43 15.00
C GLU A 145 -6.66 2.68 16.03
N PHE A 146 -6.53 3.74 16.82
CA PHE A 146 -7.41 4.00 17.97
C PHE A 146 -8.39 5.17 17.76
N ASP A 147 -8.23 5.99 16.72
CA ASP A 147 -9.06 7.16 16.42
C ASP A 147 -9.86 7.00 15.13
N VAL A 148 -10.29 5.78 14.87
CA VAL A 148 -11.12 5.42 13.71
C VAL A 148 -12.59 5.72 13.96
N ALA A 149 -13.39 5.76 12.87
CA ALA A 149 -14.83 5.96 12.96
C ALA A 149 -15.54 4.72 13.56
N ASP A 150 -16.65 4.93 14.25
CA ASP A 150 -17.40 3.87 14.96
C ASP A 150 -18.00 2.80 14.03
N ASP A 151 -18.08 3.05 12.71
CA ASP A 151 -18.70 2.16 11.72
C ASP A 151 -17.70 1.29 10.96
N VAL A 152 -16.42 1.30 11.35
CA VAL A 152 -15.39 0.46 10.72
C VAL A 152 -15.19 -0.86 11.49
N PRO A 153 -14.74 -1.94 10.79
CA PRO A 153 -14.67 -3.26 11.42
C PRO A 153 -13.45 -3.48 12.33
N ILE A 154 -12.41 -2.63 12.25
CA ILE A 154 -11.14 -2.86 12.96
C ILE A 154 -10.70 -1.58 13.67
N ALA A 155 -10.65 -1.64 14.99
CA ALA A 155 -10.23 -0.55 15.88
C ALA A 155 -9.35 -1.09 17.02
N LEU A 156 -8.65 -0.20 17.70
CA LEU A 156 -7.82 -0.49 18.89
C LEU A 156 -8.22 0.41 20.05
N GLU A 157 -8.43 -0.15 21.22
CA GLU A 157 -8.52 0.59 22.46
C GLU A 157 -7.16 0.64 23.15
N VAL A 158 -6.70 1.85 23.47
CA VAL A 158 -5.42 2.10 24.14
C VAL A 158 -5.60 2.96 25.39
N PRO A 159 -4.79 2.75 26.43
CA PRO A 159 -4.77 3.64 27.59
C PRO A 159 -4.21 5.02 27.22
N SER A 160 -4.51 5.98 28.09
CA SER A 160 -4.03 7.35 27.96
C SER A 160 -3.12 7.74 29.12
N VAL A 161 -2.14 8.60 28.82
CA VAL A 161 -1.26 9.26 29.79
C VAL A 161 -1.45 10.77 29.65
N ASP A 162 -1.83 11.46 30.75
CA ASP A 162 -2.16 12.89 30.73
C ASP A 162 -3.21 13.28 29.67
N GLY A 163 -4.16 12.37 29.38
CA GLY A 163 -5.22 12.56 28.39
C GLY A 163 -4.78 12.32 26.93
N MET A 164 -3.55 11.89 26.70
CA MET A 164 -3.03 11.56 25.38
C MET A 164 -2.94 10.04 25.21
N PRO A 165 -3.46 9.47 24.12
CA PRO A 165 -3.36 8.03 23.84
C PRO A 165 -1.90 7.56 23.76
N VAL A 166 -1.63 6.34 24.23
CA VAL A 166 -0.33 5.68 24.05
C VAL A 166 -0.30 5.01 22.67
N GLY A 167 -0.16 5.83 21.63
CA GLY A 167 -0.35 5.40 20.24
C GLY A 167 0.63 4.34 19.76
N GLY A 168 1.87 4.33 20.27
CA GLY A 168 2.88 3.33 19.95
C GLY A 168 2.49 1.89 20.28
N LEU A 169 1.46 1.67 21.12
CA LEU A 169 0.89 0.35 21.38
C LEU A 169 0.36 -0.32 20.11
N GLY A 170 -0.13 0.46 19.13
CA GLY A 170 -0.56 -0.10 17.85
C GLY A 170 0.53 -0.86 17.10
N PHE A 171 1.83 -0.57 17.32
CA PHE A 171 2.92 -1.38 16.77
C PHE A 171 3.12 -2.70 17.54
N ALA A 172 2.98 -2.65 18.87
CA ALA A 172 3.11 -3.84 19.70
C ALA A 172 1.97 -4.84 19.43
N THR A 173 0.73 -4.37 19.29
CA THR A 173 -0.42 -5.26 19.02
C THR A 173 -0.28 -6.04 17.71
N VAL A 174 0.23 -5.42 16.66
CA VAL A 174 0.50 -6.10 15.38
C VAL A 174 1.68 -7.08 15.51
N ARG A 175 2.77 -6.68 16.17
CA ARG A 175 3.91 -7.57 16.45
C ARG A 175 3.45 -8.82 17.21
N ASP A 176 2.69 -8.63 18.27
CA ASP A 176 2.33 -9.69 19.21
C ASP A 176 1.23 -10.60 18.61
N THR A 177 0.32 -10.05 17.79
CA THR A 177 -0.58 -10.87 16.97
C THR A 177 0.19 -11.74 15.98
N ALA A 178 1.19 -11.16 15.31
CA ALA A 178 2.03 -11.89 14.36
C ALA A 178 2.86 -12.99 15.05
N ALA A 179 3.42 -12.70 16.24
CA ALA A 179 4.13 -13.68 17.06
C ALA A 179 3.18 -14.80 17.54
N TRP A 180 1.97 -14.45 18.00
CA TRP A 180 0.96 -15.40 18.42
C TRP A 180 0.56 -16.36 17.30
N ILE A 181 0.30 -15.85 16.08
CA ILE A 181 -0.04 -16.68 14.92
C ILE A 181 1.09 -17.64 14.56
N LYS A 182 2.34 -17.19 14.67
CA LYS A 182 3.50 -17.92 14.16
C LYS A 182 4.11 -18.90 15.16
N TYR A 183 3.99 -18.62 16.46
CA TYR A 183 4.74 -19.32 17.48
C TYR A 183 3.92 -19.90 18.64
N ASP A 184 2.63 -19.57 18.72
CA ASP A 184 1.79 -20.02 19.82
C ASP A 184 0.83 -21.13 19.38
N ASP A 185 0.86 -22.27 20.07
CA ASP A 185 0.01 -23.42 19.78
C ASP A 185 -1.50 -23.15 20.05
N ASP A 186 -1.80 -22.12 20.86
CA ASP A 186 -3.18 -21.71 21.19
C ASP A 186 -3.76 -20.69 20.18
N SER A 187 -3.01 -20.34 19.14
CA SER A 187 -3.50 -19.46 18.09
C SER A 187 -4.68 -20.07 17.32
N LEU A 188 -5.65 -19.20 16.94
CA LEU A 188 -6.84 -19.62 16.15
C LEU A 188 -6.48 -20.09 14.73
N VAL A 189 -5.35 -19.65 14.22
CA VAL A 189 -4.76 -20.05 12.93
C VAL A 189 -3.25 -20.13 13.09
N SER A 190 -2.61 -20.99 12.31
CA SER A 190 -1.15 -21.11 12.31
C SER A 190 -0.57 -20.72 10.95
N ALA A 191 0.65 -20.25 10.94
CA ALA A 191 1.38 -19.88 9.75
C ALA A 191 2.77 -20.52 9.73
N ASP A 192 3.12 -21.18 8.62
CA ASP A 192 4.51 -21.52 8.32
C ASP A 192 5.29 -20.25 7.94
N HIS A 193 4.60 -19.34 7.22
CA HIS A 193 5.13 -18.05 6.78
C HIS A 193 4.11 -16.94 6.99
N LEU A 194 4.60 -15.78 7.44
CA LEU A 194 3.76 -14.62 7.70
C LEU A 194 4.19 -13.42 6.85
N LEU A 195 3.26 -12.96 6.01
CA LEU A 195 3.41 -11.76 5.19
C LEU A 195 2.61 -10.61 5.79
N SER A 196 3.03 -9.36 5.52
CA SER A 196 2.22 -8.20 5.82
C SER A 196 2.04 -7.30 4.61
N PHE A 197 0.82 -6.76 4.48
CA PHE A 197 0.45 -5.77 3.49
C PHE A 197 -0.07 -4.51 4.18
N GLY A 198 0.31 -3.34 3.66
CA GLY A 198 -0.23 -2.07 4.13
C GLY A 198 -0.27 -1.05 3.00
N SER A 199 -1.42 -0.42 2.80
CA SER A 199 -1.63 0.55 1.73
C SER A 199 -1.67 1.97 2.27
N SER A 200 -0.96 2.92 1.63
CA SER A 200 -1.00 4.34 1.94
C SER A 200 -0.55 4.63 3.38
N GLN A 201 -1.44 5.09 4.26
CA GLN A 201 -1.17 5.27 5.70
C GLN A 201 -0.59 4.00 6.31
N SER A 202 -1.20 2.86 6.02
CA SER A 202 -0.74 1.54 6.51
C SER A 202 0.58 1.10 5.89
N GLY A 203 0.88 1.53 4.67
CA GLY A 203 2.22 1.38 4.09
C GLY A 203 3.29 2.18 4.84
N ARG A 204 2.96 3.42 5.26
CA ARG A 204 3.83 4.24 6.13
C ARG A 204 3.95 3.63 7.53
N TYR A 205 2.87 3.03 8.04
CA TYR A 205 2.90 2.25 9.27
C TYR A 205 3.94 1.13 9.20
N LEU A 206 3.94 0.30 8.13
CA LEU A 206 4.93 -0.76 7.94
C LEU A 206 6.37 -0.24 7.89
N ARG A 207 6.61 0.89 7.23
CA ARG A 207 7.94 1.53 7.23
C ARG A 207 8.36 1.97 8.65
N THR A 208 7.43 2.50 9.45
CA THR A 208 7.69 2.89 10.84
C THR A 208 7.89 1.67 11.73
N PHE A 209 7.08 0.62 11.55
CA PHE A 209 7.18 -0.66 12.25
C PHE A 209 8.59 -1.27 12.09
N LEU A 210 9.10 -1.29 10.86
CA LEU A 210 10.47 -1.73 10.56
C LEU A 210 11.51 -0.82 11.23
N TYR A 211 11.39 0.50 11.07
CA TYR A 211 12.33 1.47 11.62
C TYR A 211 12.46 1.38 13.15
N LEU A 212 11.36 1.16 13.84
CA LEU A 212 11.34 1.02 15.29
C LEU A 212 11.72 -0.38 15.79
N GLY A 213 11.95 -1.35 14.89
CA GLY A 213 12.44 -2.69 15.21
C GLY A 213 11.35 -3.66 15.65
N PHE A 214 10.09 -3.39 15.36
CA PHE A 214 8.96 -4.24 15.77
C PHE A 214 8.87 -5.57 14.99
N ASN A 215 9.66 -5.76 13.91
CA ASN A 215 9.74 -7.08 13.25
C ASN A 215 10.46 -8.15 14.08
N THR A 216 10.84 -7.79 15.29
CA THR A 216 11.40 -8.71 16.30
C THR A 216 10.49 -8.69 17.53
N ASP A 217 10.01 -9.87 17.93
CA ASP A 217 9.16 -10.01 19.12
C ASP A 217 9.96 -9.89 20.44
N THR A 218 9.27 -9.98 21.57
CA THR A 218 9.87 -9.90 22.90
C THR A 218 10.87 -11.04 23.19
N GLU A 219 10.75 -12.17 22.50
CA GLU A 219 11.68 -13.29 22.60
C GLU A 219 12.86 -13.23 21.61
N GLY A 220 12.92 -12.19 20.76
CA GLY A 220 13.98 -12.00 19.77
C GLY A 220 13.74 -12.73 18.44
N ARG A 221 12.52 -13.24 18.19
CA ARG A 221 12.16 -13.99 16.97
C ARG A 221 11.61 -13.05 15.90
N GLN A 222 11.76 -13.44 14.64
CA GLN A 222 11.21 -12.69 13.50
C GLN A 222 9.71 -12.93 13.35
N VAL A 223 8.90 -11.85 13.29
CA VAL A 223 7.46 -11.99 13.13
C VAL A 223 7.02 -12.06 11.66
N PHE A 224 7.37 -11.10 10.83
CA PHE A 224 7.06 -11.15 9.40
C PHE A 224 8.24 -11.60 8.57
N ASP A 225 7.99 -12.51 7.63
CA ASP A 225 8.97 -13.02 6.67
C ASP A 225 9.02 -12.17 5.40
N GLY A 226 7.88 -11.54 5.05
CA GLY A 226 7.77 -10.66 3.89
C GLY A 226 6.80 -9.50 4.13
N MET A 227 7.03 -8.36 3.44
CA MET A 227 6.19 -7.17 3.56
C MET A 227 5.99 -6.47 2.22
N ILE A 228 4.80 -5.89 2.03
CA ILE A 228 4.48 -4.99 0.92
C ILE A 228 3.99 -3.64 1.47
N PRO A 229 4.89 -2.69 1.74
CA PRO A 229 4.51 -1.30 1.97
C PRO A 229 4.09 -0.64 0.65
N HIS A 230 2.77 -0.58 0.40
CA HIS A 230 2.19 -0.09 -0.84
C HIS A 230 1.86 1.40 -0.75
N ILE A 231 2.24 2.18 -1.77
CA ILE A 231 1.96 3.62 -1.94
C ILE A 231 2.25 4.48 -0.69
N ALA A 232 3.34 4.15 -0.03
CA ALA A 232 3.82 4.88 1.15
C ALA A 232 4.72 6.07 0.79
N GLY A 233 5.35 6.04 -0.39
CA GLY A 233 6.47 6.91 -0.70
C GLY A 233 7.65 6.67 0.24
N ALA A 234 8.40 7.72 0.55
CA ALA A 234 9.49 7.68 1.53
C ALA A 234 9.01 7.97 2.96
N SER A 235 7.75 8.37 3.13
CA SER A 235 7.21 8.81 4.41
C SER A 235 7.04 7.66 5.41
N ARG A 236 7.09 8.02 6.70
CA ARG A 236 6.77 7.15 7.82
C ARG A 236 5.58 7.73 8.60
N LEU A 237 4.96 6.94 9.45
CA LEU A 237 3.81 7.34 10.26
C LEU A 237 4.27 7.70 11.68
N ASP A 238 4.05 8.94 12.10
CA ASP A 238 4.43 9.43 13.44
C ASP A 238 3.39 9.04 14.51
N LEU A 239 3.08 7.74 14.59
CA LEU A 239 2.13 7.19 15.57
C LEU A 239 2.69 7.22 17.00
N ASN A 240 3.99 7.02 17.15
CA ASN A 240 4.67 6.86 18.43
C ASN A 240 5.11 8.21 19.03
N GLN A 241 4.19 9.17 19.09
CA GLN A 241 4.44 10.49 19.65
C GLN A 241 3.28 10.90 20.57
N PRO A 242 3.51 11.74 21.60
CA PRO A 242 2.44 12.24 22.46
C PRO A 242 1.39 13.02 21.64
N GLY A 243 0.12 12.61 21.79
CA GLY A 243 -0.99 13.28 21.09
C GLY A 243 -1.09 12.97 19.60
N ALA A 244 -0.34 11.98 19.08
CA ALA A 244 -0.50 11.52 17.71
C ALA A 244 -1.92 11.01 17.45
N THR A 245 -2.46 11.37 16.31
CA THR A 245 -3.78 10.92 15.83
C THR A 245 -3.60 10.33 14.43
N PRO A 246 -3.55 9.00 14.28
CA PRO A 246 -3.21 8.33 13.02
C PRO A 246 -4.11 8.74 11.85
N VAL A 247 -5.39 9.02 12.12
CA VAL A 247 -6.39 9.42 11.12
C VAL A 247 -6.27 10.88 10.70
N SER A 248 -5.54 11.73 11.47
CA SER A 248 -5.44 13.15 11.14
C SER A 248 -4.75 13.39 9.79
N LEU A 249 -5.23 14.40 9.04
CA LEU A 249 -4.69 14.75 7.73
C LEU A 249 -3.22 15.22 7.81
N GLY A 250 -2.81 15.87 8.90
CA GLY A 250 -1.42 16.29 9.12
C GLY A 250 -0.41 15.14 9.17
N MET A 251 -0.87 13.92 9.48
CA MET A 251 -0.02 12.72 9.44
C MET A 251 0.28 12.22 8.03
N PHE A 252 -0.42 12.73 6.99
CA PHE A 252 -0.14 12.35 5.59
C PHE A 252 1.14 12.94 5.05
N ASP A 253 1.51 14.10 5.54
CA ASP A 253 2.60 14.91 5.01
C ASP A 253 3.87 14.79 5.87
N ALA A 254 3.85 13.91 6.89
CA ALA A 254 5.01 13.66 7.74
C ALA A 254 6.14 13.02 6.93
N THR A 255 7.13 13.84 6.61
CA THR A 255 8.36 13.44 5.93
C THR A 255 9.52 13.65 6.86
N SER A 256 9.96 12.61 7.55
CA SER A 256 11.10 12.68 8.45
C SER A 256 12.20 11.72 8.02
N PHE A 257 13.44 12.18 8.08
CA PHE A 257 14.63 11.33 7.90
C PHE A 257 14.63 10.20 8.96
N PRO A 258 15.04 8.95 8.62
CA PRO A 258 15.57 8.47 7.35
C PRO A 258 14.48 8.15 6.32
N PHE A 259 14.83 8.26 5.03
CA PHE A 259 13.94 7.98 3.90
C PHE A 259 14.21 6.61 3.27
N ALA A 260 15.50 6.25 3.11
CA ALA A 260 15.96 5.00 2.53
C ALA A 260 16.20 3.92 3.59
N ASP A 261 16.33 2.67 3.15
CA ASP A 261 16.64 1.55 4.02
C ASP A 261 18.10 1.55 4.48
N ALA A 262 19.02 1.87 3.59
CA ALA A 262 20.44 2.00 3.92
C ALA A 262 20.69 3.19 4.84
N ALA A 263 21.65 3.02 5.77
CA ALA A 263 22.11 4.13 6.61
C ALA A 263 22.80 5.19 5.76
N MET A 264 22.27 6.40 5.79
CA MET A 264 22.76 7.55 5.05
C MET A 264 22.92 8.76 5.96
N ARG A 265 23.72 9.72 5.53
CA ARG A 265 23.85 11.00 6.24
C ARG A 265 22.78 11.96 5.77
N ASP A 266 21.98 12.45 6.71
CA ASP A 266 21.11 13.60 6.48
C ASP A 266 21.95 14.86 6.23
N PRO A 267 21.81 15.52 5.07
CA PRO A 267 22.58 16.72 4.77
C PRO A 267 22.26 17.92 5.68
N LEU A 268 21.10 17.90 6.36
CA LEU A 268 20.64 19.00 7.22
C LEU A 268 21.12 18.85 8.66
N SER A 269 20.83 17.71 9.28
CA SER A 269 21.16 17.46 10.69
C SER A 269 22.52 16.82 10.87
N GLY A 270 23.09 16.22 9.83
CA GLY A 270 24.31 15.42 9.90
C GLY A 270 24.14 14.05 10.56
N VAL A 271 22.92 13.68 10.97
CA VAL A 271 22.59 12.36 11.54
C VAL A 271 22.79 11.29 10.47
N VAL A 272 23.30 10.14 10.87
CA VAL A 272 23.42 8.96 10.00
C VAL A 272 22.41 7.93 10.47
N ASP A 273 21.43 7.59 9.61
CA ASP A 273 20.35 6.65 9.93
C ASP A 273 19.76 6.02 8.66
N GLY A 274 19.00 4.93 8.81
CA GLY A 274 18.30 4.24 7.73
C GLY A 274 17.13 3.43 8.28
N THR A 275 16.10 3.20 7.45
CA THR A 275 14.92 2.46 7.90
C THR A 275 15.27 1.04 8.36
N LEU A 276 16.19 0.37 7.66
CA LEU A 276 16.74 -0.94 8.02
C LEU A 276 18.20 -0.85 8.51
N GLY A 277 18.83 0.30 8.38
CA GLY A 277 20.24 0.52 8.66
C GLY A 277 20.55 0.98 10.08
N ASN A 278 19.62 0.89 11.02
CA ASN A 278 19.81 1.29 12.42
C ASN A 278 19.88 0.09 13.37
N ASP A 279 20.28 0.33 14.63
CA ASP A 279 20.50 -0.74 15.60
C ASP A 279 19.22 -1.49 16.00
N ARG A 280 18.03 -0.89 15.86
CA ARG A 280 16.75 -1.52 16.20
C ARG A 280 16.25 -2.46 15.10
N SER A 281 16.45 -2.08 13.83
CA SER A 281 15.92 -2.76 12.65
C SER A 281 16.92 -3.70 11.97
N ARG A 282 18.14 -3.81 12.50
CA ARG A 282 19.22 -4.61 11.89
C ARG A 282 18.93 -6.10 11.88
N ASP A 283 18.30 -6.59 12.97
CA ASP A 283 17.97 -8.00 13.13
C ASP A 283 16.60 -8.31 12.53
N ASN A 284 16.39 -9.57 12.10
CA ASN A 284 15.08 -10.06 11.64
C ASN A 284 14.45 -9.22 10.52
N GLN A 285 15.26 -8.81 9.54
CA GLN A 285 14.76 -8.05 8.38
C GLN A 285 13.94 -8.97 7.46
N PRO A 286 12.70 -8.57 7.09
CA PRO A 286 11.88 -9.33 6.15
C PRO A 286 12.35 -9.14 4.71
N ARG A 287 11.78 -9.90 3.78
CA ARG A 287 11.80 -9.59 2.35
C ARG A 287 10.78 -8.49 2.06
N ILE A 288 11.17 -7.46 1.32
CA ILE A 288 10.34 -6.26 1.15
C ILE A 288 10.12 -5.97 -0.32
N LEU A 289 8.85 -5.77 -0.70
CA LEU A 289 8.47 -5.23 -2.00
C LEU A 289 7.84 -3.85 -1.80
N TYR A 290 8.60 -2.77 -2.00
CA TYR A 290 8.03 -1.43 -2.08
C TYR A 290 7.30 -1.25 -3.40
N THR A 291 6.07 -0.76 -3.34
CA THR A 291 5.27 -0.47 -4.53
C THR A 291 4.72 0.96 -4.45
N ASN A 292 4.90 1.74 -5.50
CA ASN A 292 4.44 3.14 -5.57
C ASN A 292 3.85 3.46 -6.94
N THR A 293 3.04 4.53 -7.00
CA THR A 293 2.41 5.06 -8.21
C THR A 293 2.97 6.44 -8.57
N GLY A 294 2.51 7.01 -9.68
CA GLY A 294 2.91 8.36 -10.09
C GLY A 294 2.60 9.43 -9.04
N VAL A 295 1.51 9.25 -8.27
CA VAL A 295 1.15 10.19 -7.19
C VAL A 295 2.26 10.31 -6.14
N GLU A 296 2.93 9.23 -5.78
CA GLU A 296 3.97 9.25 -4.75
C GLU A 296 5.23 9.98 -5.21
N TYR A 297 5.39 10.20 -6.52
CA TYR A 297 6.45 11.05 -7.07
C TYR A 297 6.01 12.51 -7.23
N TRP A 298 4.77 12.77 -7.68
CA TRP A 298 4.23 14.10 -7.93
C TRP A 298 3.55 14.76 -6.73
N GLY A 299 2.91 13.96 -5.89
CA GLY A 299 2.20 14.43 -4.71
C GLY A 299 3.15 14.73 -3.57
N GLY A 300 3.07 15.95 -3.02
CA GLY A 300 3.87 16.42 -1.90
C GLY A 300 4.01 15.39 -0.77
N GLY A 301 4.90 15.59 0.17
CA GLY A 301 5.09 14.78 1.38
C GLY A 301 5.39 13.27 1.22
N ARG A 302 5.21 12.69 0.04
CA ARG A 302 5.39 11.25 -0.17
C ARG A 302 6.75 10.89 -0.74
N VAL A 303 7.28 11.72 -1.62
CA VAL A 303 8.64 11.75 -2.19
C VAL A 303 9.25 10.37 -2.39
N ALA A 304 8.53 9.50 -3.15
CA ALA A 304 8.95 8.10 -3.36
C ALA A 304 10.38 7.95 -3.85
N THR A 305 10.87 8.95 -4.57
CA THR A 305 12.27 9.09 -5.01
C THR A 305 13.27 8.83 -3.88
N LEU A 306 13.03 9.37 -2.69
CA LEU A 306 13.99 9.29 -1.58
C LEU A 306 14.11 7.90 -0.94
N VAL A 307 13.29 6.93 -1.33
CA VAL A 307 13.50 5.52 -0.97
C VAL A 307 14.71 4.94 -1.72
N HIS A 308 14.98 5.44 -2.94
CA HIS A 308 15.97 4.90 -3.86
C HIS A 308 16.94 5.97 -4.43
N ALA A 309 16.87 7.18 -3.93
CA ALA A 309 17.83 8.25 -4.25
C ALA A 309 18.37 8.88 -2.96
N THR A 310 19.57 9.47 -3.06
CA THR A 310 20.21 10.16 -1.94
C THR A 310 19.34 11.31 -1.41
N PRO A 311 19.44 11.67 -0.10
CA PRO A 311 18.61 12.72 0.49
C PRO A 311 18.73 14.09 -0.18
N ASP A 312 19.85 14.36 -0.86
CA ASP A 312 20.06 15.55 -1.69
C ASP A 312 19.52 15.43 -3.12
N GLY A 313 19.01 14.24 -3.49
CA GLY A 313 18.41 13.97 -4.80
C GLY A 313 19.40 13.98 -5.97
N THR A 314 20.65 13.57 -5.75
CA THR A 314 21.70 13.62 -6.78
C THR A 314 22.15 12.30 -7.34
N GLU A 315 21.95 11.19 -6.61
CA GLU A 315 22.44 9.86 -6.98
C GLU A 315 21.41 8.77 -6.66
N ASP A 316 21.44 7.67 -7.42
CA ASP A 316 20.70 6.46 -7.09
C ASP A 316 21.32 5.75 -5.87
N ILE A 317 20.47 5.16 -5.02
CA ILE A 317 20.89 4.27 -3.92
C ILE A 317 20.74 2.82 -4.38
N GLU A 318 21.72 2.00 -4.07
CA GLU A 318 21.61 0.56 -4.26
C GLU A 318 20.65 -0.02 -3.22
N LEU A 319 19.63 -0.76 -3.69
CA LEU A 319 18.70 -1.44 -2.82
C LEU A 319 19.37 -2.68 -2.18
N GLN A 320 19.00 -2.98 -0.94
CA GLN A 320 19.48 -4.17 -0.25
C GLN A 320 18.99 -5.46 -0.93
N ASP A 321 19.70 -6.58 -0.76
CA ASP A 321 19.39 -7.87 -1.40
C ASP A 321 17.97 -8.39 -1.07
N ASN A 322 17.47 -8.09 0.13
CA ASN A 322 16.14 -8.44 0.60
C ASN A 322 15.04 -7.42 0.21
N VAL A 323 15.36 -6.42 -0.62
CA VAL A 323 14.45 -5.35 -1.03
C VAL A 323 14.27 -5.34 -2.53
N ARG A 324 13.02 -5.14 -2.98
CA ARG A 324 12.67 -4.79 -4.36
C ARG A 324 11.79 -3.54 -4.35
N PHE A 325 11.92 -2.76 -5.41
CA PHE A 325 11.10 -1.55 -5.59
C PHE A 325 10.41 -1.59 -6.95
N TYR A 326 9.08 -1.42 -6.95
CA TYR A 326 8.27 -1.43 -8.15
C TYR A 326 7.44 -0.15 -8.25
N PHE A 327 7.58 0.51 -9.38
CA PHE A 327 6.80 1.68 -9.74
C PHE A 327 5.72 1.29 -10.74
N MET A 328 4.47 1.57 -10.43
CA MET A 328 3.32 1.34 -11.32
C MET A 328 3.16 2.54 -12.24
N ALA A 329 3.72 2.47 -13.44
CA ALA A 329 3.72 3.58 -14.39
C ALA A 329 2.31 3.93 -14.88
N GLY A 330 2.06 5.22 -15.10
CA GLY A 330 0.78 5.71 -15.60
C GLY A 330 -0.38 5.48 -14.65
N THR A 331 -0.16 5.51 -13.33
CA THR A 331 -1.20 5.22 -12.33
C THR A 331 -1.33 6.32 -11.30
N GLN A 332 -2.51 6.39 -10.67
CA GLN A 332 -2.77 7.24 -9.51
C GLN A 332 -2.79 6.41 -8.22
N HIS A 333 -2.89 7.07 -7.06
CA HIS A 333 -2.83 6.46 -5.73
C HIS A 333 -3.74 5.24 -5.54
N GLY A 334 -4.96 5.31 -6.00
CA GLY A 334 -5.89 4.19 -6.10
C GLY A 334 -6.58 4.24 -7.46
N PRO A 335 -6.85 3.12 -8.13
CA PRO A 335 -7.49 3.11 -9.43
C PRO A 335 -8.76 3.94 -9.47
N GLY A 336 -8.91 4.79 -10.47
CA GLY A 336 -10.14 5.52 -10.74
C GLY A 336 -11.23 4.58 -11.25
N ARG A 337 -12.43 5.13 -11.41
CA ARG A 337 -13.56 4.38 -11.97
C ARG A 337 -13.39 4.17 -13.47
N PHE A 338 -13.89 3.06 -13.97
CA PHE A 338 -14.07 2.82 -15.38
C PHE A 338 -15.57 2.63 -15.68
N PRO A 339 -16.14 3.24 -16.72
CA PRO A 339 -15.55 4.28 -17.58
C PRO A 339 -15.01 5.50 -16.80
N PRO A 340 -13.97 6.20 -17.33
CA PRO A 340 -13.39 7.35 -16.64
C PRO A 340 -14.45 8.43 -16.39
N THR A 341 -14.48 8.94 -15.17
CA THR A 341 -15.39 10.02 -14.77
C THR A 341 -14.59 11.19 -14.23
N GLN A 342 -15.13 12.40 -14.40
CA GLN A 342 -14.52 13.56 -13.78
C GLN A 342 -14.60 13.44 -12.25
N ALA A 343 -13.47 13.49 -11.60
CA ALA A 343 -13.45 13.61 -10.15
C ALA A 343 -14.00 15.00 -9.79
N ARG A 344 -14.80 15.08 -8.72
CA ARG A 344 -15.59 16.26 -8.35
C ARG A 344 -14.77 17.56 -8.24
N ASN A 345 -13.49 17.43 -7.96
CA ASN A 345 -12.57 18.54 -7.69
C ASN A 345 -11.37 18.59 -8.64
N SER A 346 -11.37 17.85 -9.75
CA SER A 346 -10.27 17.81 -10.72
C SER A 346 -10.61 18.46 -12.07
N GLN A 347 -9.60 18.91 -12.82
CA GLN A 347 -9.76 19.46 -14.16
C GLN A 347 -9.98 18.35 -15.19
N GLU A 348 -9.18 17.28 -15.12
CA GLU A 348 -9.23 16.16 -16.04
C GLU A 348 -10.03 14.99 -15.47
N LEU A 349 -10.43 14.05 -16.35
CA LEU A 349 -10.99 12.77 -15.92
C LEU A 349 -10.01 12.01 -15.04
N GLY A 350 -10.53 11.27 -14.05
CA GLY A 350 -9.72 10.46 -13.15
C GLY A 350 -9.07 9.29 -13.88
N ASN A 351 -7.84 8.95 -13.49
CA ASN A 351 -7.06 7.87 -14.09
C ASN A 351 -7.61 6.50 -13.70
N PRO A 352 -8.14 5.69 -14.65
CA PRO A 352 -8.80 4.42 -14.36
C PRO A 352 -7.84 3.22 -14.34
N THR A 353 -6.54 3.40 -14.61
CA THR A 353 -5.58 2.29 -14.75
C THR A 353 -5.54 1.44 -13.48
N ASP A 354 -5.86 0.16 -13.63
CA ASP A 354 -5.98 -0.78 -12.52
C ASP A 354 -4.71 -1.62 -12.34
N TYR A 355 -3.81 -1.13 -11.52
CA TYR A 355 -2.54 -1.79 -11.22
C TYR A 355 -2.67 -2.98 -10.25
N TRP A 356 -3.83 -3.25 -9.68
CA TRP A 356 -4.02 -4.37 -8.75
C TRP A 356 -3.78 -5.73 -9.41
N TRP A 357 -3.96 -5.84 -10.72
CA TRP A 357 -3.57 -7.01 -11.49
C TRP A 357 -2.06 -7.29 -11.37
N ASN A 358 -1.24 -6.24 -11.43
CA ASN A 358 0.20 -6.36 -11.20
C ASN A 358 0.51 -6.65 -9.71
N MET A 359 -0.26 -6.09 -8.78
CA MET A 359 -0.08 -6.34 -7.35
C MET A 359 -0.32 -7.81 -6.98
N ARG A 360 -1.26 -8.52 -7.64
CA ARG A 360 -1.44 -9.97 -7.49
C ARG A 360 -0.17 -10.73 -7.81
N ALA A 361 0.43 -10.48 -8.98
CA ALA A 361 1.68 -11.10 -9.38
C ALA A 361 2.81 -10.79 -8.39
N LEU A 362 2.86 -9.58 -7.85
CA LEU A 362 3.86 -9.21 -6.84
C LEU A 362 3.62 -9.91 -5.50
N LEU A 363 2.37 -10.08 -5.06
CA LEU A 363 2.06 -10.87 -3.86
C LEU A 363 2.48 -12.33 -4.05
N THR A 364 2.14 -12.94 -5.20
CA THR A 364 2.56 -14.30 -5.54
C THR A 364 4.09 -14.42 -5.55
N THR A 365 4.80 -13.46 -6.17
CA THR A 365 6.28 -13.51 -6.20
C THR A 365 6.92 -13.26 -4.84
N LEU A 366 6.29 -12.50 -3.94
CA LEU A 366 6.75 -12.38 -2.55
C LEU A 366 6.56 -13.70 -1.81
N THR A 367 5.42 -14.36 -2.01
CA THR A 367 5.14 -15.68 -1.45
C THR A 367 6.19 -16.69 -1.91
N ASP A 368 6.44 -16.80 -3.21
CA ASP A 368 7.48 -17.67 -3.77
C ASP A 368 8.86 -17.37 -3.17
N TRP A 369 9.15 -16.09 -2.97
CA TRP A 369 10.44 -15.69 -2.40
C TRP A 369 10.57 -16.10 -0.94
N VAL A 370 9.50 -15.97 -0.17
CA VAL A 370 9.49 -16.34 1.26
C VAL A 370 9.47 -17.85 1.43
N VAL A 371 8.60 -18.56 0.72
CA VAL A 371 8.37 -19.99 0.89
C VAL A 371 9.48 -20.82 0.23
N ASP A 372 9.79 -20.52 -1.03
CA ASP A 372 10.65 -21.35 -1.88
C ASP A 372 12.04 -20.74 -2.12
N GLY A 373 12.27 -19.51 -1.67
CA GLY A 373 13.51 -18.78 -1.92
C GLY A 373 13.65 -18.29 -3.38
N VAL A 374 12.58 -18.37 -4.18
CA VAL A 374 12.59 -17.94 -5.59
C VAL A 374 12.52 -16.42 -5.66
N ALA A 375 13.63 -15.77 -6.00
CA ALA A 375 13.70 -14.31 -6.05
C ALA A 375 12.62 -13.71 -6.96
N PRO A 376 12.00 -12.59 -6.57
CA PRO A 376 11.05 -11.88 -7.42
C PRO A 376 11.75 -11.30 -8.67
N PRO A 377 10.99 -10.89 -9.70
CA PRO A 377 11.57 -10.24 -10.86
C PRO A 377 12.36 -8.98 -10.47
N PRO A 378 13.28 -8.49 -11.32
CA PRO A 378 14.08 -7.30 -11.03
C PRO A 378 13.25 -6.10 -10.66
N SER A 379 13.76 -5.23 -9.80
CA SER A 379 13.13 -3.94 -9.49
C SER A 379 12.93 -3.11 -10.77
N ARG A 380 11.78 -2.39 -10.84
CA ARG A 380 11.46 -1.49 -11.94
C ARG A 380 10.99 -0.14 -11.40
N TYR A 381 11.82 0.86 -11.54
CA TYR A 381 11.55 2.22 -11.05
C TYR A 381 12.40 3.23 -11.80
N PRO A 382 12.07 4.53 -11.77
CA PRO A 382 12.87 5.56 -12.42
C PRO A 382 14.20 5.76 -11.69
N ARG A 383 15.30 5.94 -12.47
CA ARG A 383 16.67 6.07 -11.96
C ARG A 383 17.42 7.18 -12.67
N PHE A 384 18.34 7.82 -11.95
CA PHE A 384 19.30 8.75 -12.57
C PHE A 384 20.18 8.06 -13.61
N ALA A 385 20.69 6.87 -13.27
CA ALA A 385 21.55 6.10 -14.17
C ALA A 385 20.91 5.79 -15.52
N ASP A 386 19.58 5.68 -15.56
CA ASP A 386 18.81 5.37 -16.79
C ASP A 386 18.31 6.65 -17.49
N GLY A 387 18.55 7.84 -16.91
CA GLY A 387 18.10 9.13 -17.43
C GLY A 387 16.59 9.33 -17.41
N ASN A 388 15.86 8.52 -16.62
CA ASN A 388 14.40 8.54 -16.55
C ASN A 388 13.84 9.00 -15.19
N LEU A 389 14.72 9.47 -14.29
CA LEU A 389 14.37 10.21 -13.07
C LEU A 389 14.90 11.65 -13.23
N VAL A 390 14.01 12.62 -13.28
CA VAL A 390 14.34 14.00 -13.67
C VAL A 390 13.65 15.04 -12.80
N PRO A 391 14.20 16.25 -12.64
CA PRO A 391 13.46 17.37 -12.07
C PRO A 391 12.20 17.69 -12.92
N PRO A 392 11.12 18.23 -12.33
CA PRO A 392 9.88 18.53 -13.06
C PRO A 392 10.04 19.35 -14.34
N ARG A 393 10.97 20.32 -14.34
CA ARG A 393 11.27 21.17 -15.52
C ARG A 393 11.92 20.42 -16.69
N GLN A 394 12.43 19.22 -16.45
CA GLN A 394 13.09 18.39 -17.48
C GLN A 394 12.19 17.28 -18.00
N VAL A 395 10.97 17.17 -17.46
CA VAL A 395 10.00 16.19 -17.98
C VAL A 395 9.58 16.60 -19.39
N ALA A 396 9.61 15.64 -20.32
CA ALA A 396 9.29 15.88 -21.74
C ALA A 396 7.78 15.75 -22.00
N PHE A 397 6.94 16.33 -21.14
CA PHE A 397 5.49 16.22 -21.29
C PHE A 397 5.03 16.97 -22.57
N PRO A 398 4.22 16.31 -23.45
CA PRO A 398 3.75 16.92 -24.68
C PRO A 398 2.82 18.12 -24.39
N ALA A 399 2.87 19.14 -25.28
CA ALA A 399 2.02 20.32 -25.17
C ALA A 399 0.59 19.98 -25.65
N ILE A 400 -0.15 19.24 -24.85
CA ILE A 400 -1.54 18.83 -25.14
C ILE A 400 -2.44 20.08 -25.01
N PRO A 401 -3.28 20.41 -26.02
CA PRO A 401 -4.18 21.54 -25.95
C PRO A 401 -5.11 21.47 -24.73
N ASP A 402 -5.28 22.61 -24.06
CA ASP A 402 -6.13 22.79 -22.87
C ASP A 402 -5.70 21.95 -21.65
N VAL A 403 -4.58 21.22 -21.72
CA VAL A 403 -4.03 20.45 -20.60
C VAL A 403 -2.80 21.16 -20.04
N ARG A 404 -2.85 21.42 -18.75
CA ARG A 404 -1.74 22.02 -18.01
C ARG A 404 -0.79 20.95 -17.50
N SER A 405 0.51 21.13 -17.71
CA SER A 405 1.55 20.26 -17.12
C SER A 405 2.06 20.86 -15.80
N PRO A 406 2.31 20.04 -14.76
CA PRO A 406 2.92 20.51 -13.52
C PRO A 406 4.45 20.67 -13.61
N SER A 407 5.03 20.71 -14.81
CA SER A 407 6.48 20.84 -15.03
C SER A 407 7.10 22.13 -14.46
N ASP A 408 6.30 23.17 -14.25
CA ASP A 408 6.74 24.44 -13.67
C ASP A 408 6.87 24.40 -12.13
N ARG A 409 6.47 23.32 -11.48
CA ARG A 409 6.65 23.13 -10.04
C ARG A 409 8.13 22.98 -9.73
N THR A 410 8.62 23.77 -8.77
CA THR A 410 10.06 23.88 -8.48
C THR A 410 10.47 23.36 -7.11
N GLY A 411 9.54 23.17 -6.19
CA GLY A 411 9.83 22.77 -4.81
C GLY A 411 9.16 21.46 -4.46
N GLY A 412 9.90 20.60 -3.80
CA GLY A 412 9.34 19.57 -2.94
C GLY A 412 8.77 20.20 -1.67
N GLU A 413 8.08 19.41 -0.86
CA GLU A 413 7.69 19.85 0.48
C GLU A 413 8.91 20.15 1.33
N ARG A 414 8.75 21.08 2.27
CA ARG A 414 9.80 21.35 3.24
C ARG A 414 9.80 20.26 4.29
N MET A 415 10.98 19.73 4.55
CA MET A 415 11.18 18.80 5.64
C MET A 415 11.02 19.52 6.97
N PRO A 416 10.17 19.05 7.90
CA PRO A 416 10.20 19.56 9.26
C PRO A 416 11.59 19.36 9.84
N ASN A 417 12.19 20.42 10.36
CA ASN A 417 13.43 20.29 11.10
C ASN A 417 13.09 20.12 12.59
N PRO A 418 13.13 18.90 13.14
CA PRO A 418 12.77 18.64 14.53
C PRO A 418 13.72 19.32 15.53
N TRP A 419 14.81 19.88 15.07
CA TRP A 419 15.83 20.55 15.87
C TRP A 419 15.66 22.07 15.91
N LEU A 420 14.68 22.65 15.18
CA LEU A 420 14.37 24.06 15.25
C LEU A 420 13.18 24.29 16.20
N PRO A 421 13.18 25.42 16.94
CA PRO A 421 12.04 25.78 17.76
C PRO A 421 10.76 25.85 16.92
N ASP A 422 9.61 25.48 17.53
CA ASP A 422 8.30 25.59 16.91
C ASP A 422 8.10 26.96 16.25
N GLY A 423 7.80 26.97 14.95
CA GLY A 423 7.58 28.19 14.15
C GLY A 423 8.80 28.80 13.49
N ALA A 424 9.97 28.18 13.54
CA ALA A 424 11.12 28.60 12.74
C ALA A 424 11.02 28.07 11.31
N ASP A 425 10.95 28.99 10.35
CA ASP A 425 11.01 28.71 8.89
C ASP A 425 12.40 28.18 8.49
N GLY A 426 12.65 26.89 8.63
CA GLY A 426 14.00 26.39 8.44
C GLY A 426 14.11 24.97 7.87
N GLY A 427 13.04 24.40 7.38
CA GLY A 427 13.13 23.13 6.65
C GLY A 427 13.75 23.34 5.26
N ALA A 428 14.76 22.54 4.88
CA ALA A 428 15.17 22.48 3.48
C ALA A 428 14.05 21.87 2.64
N GLU A 429 13.91 22.36 1.42
CA GLU A 429 13.03 21.72 0.45
C GLU A 429 13.57 20.34 0.10
N LEU A 430 12.70 19.33 0.15
CA LEU A 430 13.04 18.01 -0.36
C LEU A 430 13.19 18.07 -1.89
N PRO A 431 14.14 17.34 -2.47
CA PRO A 431 14.30 17.32 -3.91
C PRO A 431 13.06 16.68 -4.57
N MET A 432 12.42 17.42 -5.48
CA MET A 432 11.33 16.89 -6.28
C MET A 432 11.90 16.28 -7.56
N LEU A 433 11.85 14.97 -7.67
CA LEU A 433 12.28 14.21 -8.83
C LEU A 433 11.16 13.27 -9.24
N ILE A 434 10.90 13.25 -10.54
CA ILE A 434 9.73 12.57 -11.10
C ILE A 434 10.12 11.66 -12.26
N PRO A 435 9.29 10.65 -12.60
CA PRO A 435 9.52 9.82 -13.75
C PRO A 435 9.45 10.61 -15.06
N GLN A 436 10.36 10.32 -15.99
CA GLN A 436 10.31 10.83 -17.35
C GLN A 436 9.18 10.16 -18.14
N VAL A 437 8.64 10.85 -19.13
CA VAL A 437 7.55 10.39 -19.98
C VAL A 437 7.97 10.25 -21.45
N ASP A 438 7.21 9.47 -22.20
CA ASP A 438 7.32 9.33 -23.65
C ASP A 438 6.61 10.49 -24.41
N ALA A 439 6.60 10.41 -25.73
CA ALA A 439 5.97 11.43 -26.60
C ALA A 439 4.43 11.48 -26.43
N ASP A 440 3.83 10.51 -25.78
CA ASP A 440 2.41 10.46 -25.46
C ASP A 440 2.10 10.99 -24.06
N GLY A 441 3.13 11.33 -23.28
CA GLY A 441 3.02 11.79 -21.90
C GLY A 441 2.88 10.65 -20.89
N ASN A 442 3.13 9.40 -21.27
CA ASN A 442 3.09 8.24 -20.38
C ASN A 442 4.48 7.94 -19.82
N GLU A 443 4.56 7.58 -18.55
CA GLU A 443 5.80 7.31 -17.84
C GLU A 443 6.55 6.12 -18.46
N VAL A 444 7.86 6.27 -18.69
CA VAL A 444 8.69 5.27 -19.40
C VAL A 444 9.31 4.23 -18.48
N ALA A 445 9.48 4.56 -17.19
CA ALA A 445 10.03 3.67 -16.19
C ALA A 445 8.93 2.87 -15.48
N GLY A 446 9.31 1.81 -14.76
CA GLY A 446 8.39 1.03 -13.93
C GLY A 446 7.73 -0.15 -14.64
N ILE A 447 6.71 -0.68 -14.00
CA ILE A 447 5.81 -1.69 -14.58
C ILE A 447 4.75 -0.92 -15.37
N ARG A 448 4.78 -1.05 -16.69
CA ARG A 448 3.76 -0.48 -17.58
C ARG A 448 2.66 -1.52 -17.78
N HIS A 449 1.52 -1.32 -17.11
CA HIS A 449 0.33 -2.15 -17.33
C HIS A 449 -0.02 -2.18 -18.83
N PRO A 450 -0.64 -3.25 -19.38
CA PRO A 450 -0.94 -3.33 -20.82
C PRO A 450 -1.70 -2.12 -21.37
N GLU A 451 -2.58 -1.48 -20.58
CA GLU A 451 -3.27 -0.23 -20.96
C GLU A 451 -2.33 0.98 -21.09
N VAL A 452 -1.19 0.99 -20.38
CA VAL A 452 -0.18 2.05 -20.46
C VAL A 452 0.87 1.74 -21.54
N GLU A 453 1.18 0.47 -21.77
CA GLU A 453 2.11 0.05 -22.82
C GLU A 453 1.51 0.19 -24.22
N VAL A 454 0.21 -0.08 -24.35
CA VAL A 454 -0.57 0.04 -25.60
C VAL A 454 -1.69 1.07 -25.36
N PRO A 455 -1.35 2.38 -25.34
CA PRO A 455 -2.23 3.38 -24.74
C PRO A 455 -3.34 3.85 -25.69
N LEU A 456 -4.48 4.17 -25.12
CA LEU A 456 -5.57 4.94 -25.75
C LEU A 456 -5.64 6.38 -25.18
N ALA A 457 -4.80 6.70 -24.21
CA ALA A 457 -4.77 7.99 -23.53
C ALA A 457 -3.36 8.30 -22.97
N THR A 458 -3.18 9.51 -22.50
CA THR A 458 -2.15 9.84 -21.53
C THR A 458 -2.69 9.57 -20.13
N TYR A 459 -1.93 8.82 -19.33
CA TYR A 459 -2.24 8.47 -17.95
C TYR A 459 -1.20 9.10 -17.03
N THR A 460 -1.63 9.91 -16.08
CA THR A 460 -0.70 10.62 -15.20
C THR A 460 -0.89 10.28 -13.73
N GLY A 461 0.13 10.52 -12.91
CA GLY A 461 0.06 10.49 -11.45
C GLY A 461 -0.35 11.84 -10.83
N TRP A 462 -0.88 12.77 -11.59
CA TRP A 462 -1.28 14.10 -11.14
C TRP A 462 -2.54 14.59 -11.83
N ASN A 463 -3.29 15.47 -11.16
CA ASN A 463 -4.45 16.18 -11.71
C ASN A 463 -4.57 17.55 -11.02
N PHE A 464 -4.90 18.58 -11.75
CA PHE A 464 -5.10 19.91 -11.18
C PHE A 464 -6.50 20.08 -10.59
N THR A 465 -6.59 20.94 -9.58
CA THR A 465 -7.86 21.30 -8.96
C THR A 465 -8.74 22.09 -9.96
N ASN A 466 -10.01 21.69 -10.04
CA ASN A 466 -10.99 22.41 -10.85
C ASN A 466 -11.19 23.83 -10.28
N PRO A 467 -11.17 24.90 -11.12
CA PRO A 467 -11.36 26.29 -10.67
C PRO A 467 -12.64 26.51 -9.86
N ASP A 468 -13.68 25.73 -10.12
CA ASP A 468 -14.95 25.82 -9.37
C ASP A 468 -14.87 25.17 -7.97
N ALA A 469 -13.82 24.37 -7.72
CA ALA A 469 -13.61 23.64 -6.47
C ALA A 469 -12.49 24.20 -5.58
N GLY A 470 -11.60 25.01 -6.13
CA GLY A 470 -10.48 25.58 -5.39
C GLY A 470 -9.44 26.28 -6.26
N ASP A 471 -8.21 26.41 -5.74
CA ASP A 471 -7.10 27.02 -6.46
C ASP A 471 -6.66 26.11 -7.64
N PRO A 472 -6.83 26.57 -8.90
CA PRO A 472 -6.48 25.80 -10.09
C PRO A 472 -4.98 25.54 -10.25
N ASP A 473 -4.13 26.17 -9.45
CA ASP A 473 -2.68 25.98 -9.48
C ASP A 473 -2.23 24.85 -8.53
N THR A 474 -3.16 24.28 -7.74
CA THR A 474 -2.87 23.17 -6.85
C THR A 474 -3.20 21.83 -7.48
N LEU A 475 -2.45 20.78 -7.09
CA LEU A 475 -2.76 19.40 -7.46
C LEU A 475 -3.81 18.82 -6.52
N VAL A 476 -4.74 18.06 -7.09
CA VAL A 476 -5.69 17.28 -6.30
C VAL A 476 -4.94 16.14 -5.63
N ALA A 477 -5.05 16.05 -4.31
CA ALA A 477 -4.43 14.98 -3.57
C ALA A 477 -4.90 13.59 -4.07
N LEU A 478 -3.96 12.67 -4.25
CA LEU A 478 -4.22 11.27 -4.60
C LEU A 478 -4.78 11.01 -6.00
N ALA A 479 -5.00 12.05 -6.83
CA ALA A 479 -5.61 11.93 -8.14
C ALA A 479 -4.59 12.03 -9.28
N GLY A 480 -4.81 11.20 -10.30
CA GLY A 480 -4.16 11.28 -11.60
C GLY A 480 -5.14 11.67 -12.70
N SER A 481 -4.64 11.89 -13.91
CA SER A 481 -5.44 12.29 -15.07
C SER A 481 -5.52 11.17 -16.10
N TYR A 482 -6.68 11.08 -16.72
CA TYR A 482 -6.94 10.35 -17.94
C TYR A 482 -7.23 11.36 -19.05
N ILE A 483 -6.36 11.45 -20.04
CA ILE A 483 -6.44 12.40 -21.14
C ILE A 483 -6.49 11.62 -22.45
N PRO A 484 -7.69 11.34 -23.01
CA PRO A 484 -7.84 10.49 -24.18
C PRO A 484 -7.07 11.02 -25.38
N PHE A 485 -6.62 10.13 -26.26
CA PHE A 485 -6.11 10.53 -27.56
C PHE A 485 -7.26 10.96 -28.47
N PRO A 486 -7.02 11.85 -29.46
CA PRO A 486 -7.98 12.09 -30.52
C PRO A 486 -8.34 10.75 -31.19
N ALA A 487 -9.63 10.50 -31.41
CA ALA A 487 -10.06 9.25 -32.05
C ALA A 487 -9.54 9.16 -33.50
N THR A 488 -9.63 10.26 -34.25
CA THR A 488 -9.29 10.30 -35.67
C THR A 488 -8.17 11.31 -36.00
N ARG A 489 -7.53 11.10 -37.16
CA ARG A 489 -6.56 12.06 -37.72
C ARG A 489 -7.18 13.43 -37.95
N ALA A 490 -8.47 13.48 -38.35
CA ALA A 490 -9.20 14.73 -38.56
C ALA A 490 -9.40 15.48 -37.25
N GLU A 491 -9.73 14.78 -36.19
CA GLU A 491 -9.86 15.35 -34.85
C GLU A 491 -8.51 15.88 -34.35
N ARG A 492 -7.47 15.08 -34.44
CA ARG A 492 -6.11 15.49 -34.10
C ARG A 492 -5.69 16.78 -34.80
N ALA A 493 -5.95 16.87 -36.13
CA ALA A 493 -5.64 18.07 -36.91
C ALA A 493 -6.47 19.28 -36.47
N ARG A 494 -7.74 19.07 -36.12
CA ARG A 494 -8.67 20.12 -35.66
C ARG A 494 -8.26 20.67 -34.29
N THR A 495 -7.85 19.80 -33.37
CA THR A 495 -7.43 20.17 -32.01
C THR A 495 -5.97 20.58 -31.93
N ASN A 496 -5.16 20.32 -32.95
CA ASN A 496 -3.72 20.51 -32.94
C ASN A 496 -3.00 19.70 -31.85
N ASP A 497 -3.51 18.51 -31.53
CA ASP A 497 -2.90 17.62 -30.55
C ASP A 497 -1.57 17.05 -31.09
N PRO A 498 -0.46 17.14 -30.38
CA PRO A 498 0.83 16.61 -30.81
C PRO A 498 0.85 15.08 -30.84
N ARG A 499 0.01 14.44 -30.03
CA ARG A 499 -0.05 12.97 -29.91
C ARG A 499 -0.75 12.37 -31.14
N ARG A 500 -0.33 11.17 -31.54
CA ARG A 500 -1.01 10.45 -32.63
C ARG A 500 -2.40 10.04 -32.20
N SER A 501 -3.39 10.15 -33.12
CA SER A 501 -4.75 9.66 -32.90
C SER A 501 -4.80 8.13 -32.78
N VAL A 502 -5.90 7.60 -32.22
CA VAL A 502 -6.15 6.14 -32.13
C VAL A 502 -6.10 5.50 -33.53
N GLU A 503 -6.78 6.14 -34.52
CA GLU A 503 -6.76 5.71 -35.93
C GLU A 503 -5.34 5.63 -36.54
N GLU A 504 -4.43 6.51 -36.13
CA GLU A 504 -3.04 6.52 -36.63
C GLU A 504 -2.15 5.48 -35.94
N ARG A 505 -2.59 4.92 -34.81
CA ARG A 505 -1.83 3.94 -34.01
C ARG A 505 -2.21 2.53 -34.33
N TYR A 506 -3.50 2.29 -34.48
CA TYR A 506 -4.07 0.95 -34.58
C TYR A 506 -4.95 0.87 -35.83
N SER A 507 -4.72 -0.18 -36.61
CA SER A 507 -5.45 -0.40 -37.87
C SER A 507 -6.90 -0.87 -37.64
N SER A 508 -7.18 -1.46 -36.49
CA SER A 508 -8.49 -1.97 -36.08
C SER A 508 -8.52 -2.24 -34.57
N ARG A 509 -9.75 -2.52 -34.06
CA ARG A 509 -9.93 -3.04 -32.68
C ARG A 509 -9.13 -4.32 -32.43
N ASP A 510 -9.11 -5.24 -33.41
CA ASP A 510 -8.40 -6.50 -33.28
C ASP A 510 -6.87 -6.30 -33.27
N ASP A 511 -6.33 -5.35 -34.05
CA ASP A 511 -4.91 -4.98 -34.01
C ASP A 511 -4.54 -4.40 -32.63
N PHE A 512 -5.40 -3.52 -32.08
CA PHE A 512 -5.21 -2.98 -30.73
C PHE A 512 -5.21 -4.08 -29.67
N LEU A 513 -6.23 -4.95 -29.65
CA LEU A 513 -6.33 -6.04 -28.67
C LEU A 513 -5.18 -7.03 -28.79
N SER A 514 -4.73 -7.36 -30.00
CA SER A 514 -3.57 -8.23 -30.20
C SER A 514 -2.28 -7.64 -29.62
N ARG A 515 -2.13 -6.31 -29.67
CA ARG A 515 -0.97 -5.64 -29.05
C ARG A 515 -1.09 -5.61 -27.52
N VAL A 516 -2.29 -5.37 -26.99
CA VAL A 516 -2.56 -5.45 -25.54
C VAL A 516 -2.26 -6.86 -25.03
N GLU A 517 -2.71 -7.91 -25.75
CA GLU A 517 -2.40 -9.29 -25.42
C GLU A 517 -0.88 -9.56 -25.42
N SER A 518 -0.18 -9.09 -26.44
CA SER A 518 1.28 -9.24 -26.54
C SER A 518 2.01 -8.55 -25.38
N ALA A 519 1.55 -7.36 -24.96
CA ALA A 519 2.08 -6.66 -23.81
C ALA A 519 1.80 -7.43 -22.51
N GLY A 520 0.58 -7.94 -22.32
CA GLY A 520 0.20 -8.77 -21.18
C GLY A 520 1.06 -10.03 -21.08
N ARG A 521 1.20 -10.79 -22.17
CA ARG A 521 2.06 -12.00 -22.23
C ARG A 521 3.52 -11.68 -21.92
N THR A 522 4.01 -10.51 -22.32
CA THR A 522 5.35 -10.06 -21.95
C THR A 522 5.51 -9.88 -20.45
N LEU A 523 4.53 -9.26 -19.78
CA LEU A 523 4.53 -9.10 -18.33
C LEU A 523 4.38 -10.43 -17.60
N ILE A 524 3.57 -11.36 -18.12
CA ILE A 524 3.42 -12.74 -17.60
C ILE A 524 4.77 -13.47 -17.65
N ALA A 525 5.42 -13.49 -18.81
CA ALA A 525 6.73 -14.10 -18.97
C ALA A 525 7.81 -13.51 -18.05
N GLN A 526 7.64 -12.26 -17.65
CA GLN A 526 8.51 -11.53 -16.72
C GLN A 526 8.04 -11.59 -15.25
N ARG A 527 6.93 -12.28 -14.96
CA ARG A 527 6.34 -12.44 -13.62
C ARG A 527 5.84 -11.12 -12.99
N TYR A 528 5.39 -10.15 -13.80
CA TYR A 528 4.73 -8.93 -13.35
C TYR A 528 3.21 -8.96 -13.56
N LEU A 529 2.68 -10.03 -14.14
CA LEU A 529 1.25 -10.28 -14.34
C LEU A 529 1.00 -11.79 -14.25
N LEU A 530 -0.18 -12.19 -13.77
CA LEU A 530 -0.59 -13.59 -13.75
C LEU A 530 -1.30 -13.95 -15.06
N GLU A 531 -1.21 -15.22 -15.48
CA GLU A 531 -1.88 -15.74 -16.70
C GLU A 531 -3.41 -15.56 -16.59
N ASP A 532 -3.99 -15.86 -15.44
CA ASP A 532 -5.44 -15.80 -15.19
C ASP A 532 -6.01 -14.36 -15.26
N ASP A 533 -5.15 -13.35 -15.15
CA ASP A 533 -5.55 -11.94 -15.19
C ASP A 533 -5.57 -11.36 -16.62
N LEU A 534 -5.09 -12.10 -17.63
CA LEU A 534 -4.99 -11.60 -19.01
C LEU A 534 -6.37 -11.38 -19.64
N ASP A 535 -7.28 -12.33 -19.50
CA ASP A 535 -8.62 -12.24 -20.12
C ASP A 535 -9.44 -11.07 -19.59
N PRO A 536 -9.56 -10.81 -18.28
CA PRO A 536 -10.22 -9.61 -17.76
C PRO A 536 -9.59 -8.30 -18.25
N ILE A 537 -8.27 -8.25 -18.42
CA ILE A 537 -7.56 -7.08 -18.96
C ILE A 537 -7.93 -6.86 -20.43
N LEU A 538 -8.01 -7.92 -21.23
CA LEU A 538 -8.41 -7.85 -22.64
C LEU A 538 -9.87 -7.42 -22.81
N GLU A 539 -10.77 -7.94 -21.98
CA GLU A 539 -12.17 -7.52 -21.94
C GLU A 539 -12.28 -6.01 -21.68
N ARG A 540 -11.62 -5.54 -20.63
CA ARG A 540 -11.57 -4.12 -20.28
C ARG A 540 -10.95 -3.26 -21.37
N ALA A 541 -9.89 -3.71 -22.02
CA ALA A 541 -9.26 -3.01 -23.15
C ALA A 541 -10.24 -2.88 -24.33
N GLY A 542 -11.03 -3.93 -24.58
CA GLY A 542 -12.08 -3.92 -25.60
C GLY A 542 -13.18 -2.90 -25.29
N GLU A 543 -13.66 -2.86 -24.05
CA GLU A 543 -14.62 -1.86 -23.59
C GLU A 543 -14.06 -0.43 -23.71
N HIS A 544 -12.78 -0.24 -23.41
CA HIS A 544 -12.11 1.05 -23.53
C HIS A 544 -11.99 1.51 -25.00
N TRP A 545 -11.66 0.61 -25.91
CA TRP A 545 -11.70 0.88 -27.36
C TRP A 545 -13.10 1.31 -27.79
N ASP A 546 -14.13 0.53 -27.41
CA ASP A 546 -15.52 0.78 -27.79
C ASP A 546 -16.05 2.11 -27.23
N LEU A 547 -15.60 2.51 -26.03
CA LEU A 547 -15.89 3.81 -25.44
C LEU A 547 -15.35 4.98 -26.29
N LEU A 548 -14.13 4.86 -26.82
CA LEU A 548 -13.49 5.94 -27.58
C LEU A 548 -13.86 5.94 -29.06
N MET A 549 -14.05 4.79 -29.67
CA MET A 549 -14.22 4.63 -31.12
C MET A 549 -15.65 4.29 -31.52
N GLY A 550 -16.49 3.80 -30.60
CA GLY A 550 -17.87 3.36 -30.86
C GLY A 550 -18.91 4.48 -30.87
N GLY A 551 -18.55 5.71 -30.52
CA GLY A 551 -19.42 6.88 -30.47
C GLY A 551 -19.59 7.66 -31.78
N ASN A 552 -19.17 7.10 -32.91
CA ASN A 552 -19.30 7.70 -34.26
C ASN A 552 -20.44 7.07 -35.05
#